data_7ff1a078d4dcc4247cf8ceead3b25e02
#
_entry.id   7ff1a078d4dcc4247cf8ceead3b25e02
#
_cell.length_a   1.000
_cell.length_b   1.000
_cell.length_c   1.000
_cell.angle_alpha   90.00
_cell.angle_beta   90.00
_cell.angle_gamma   90.00
#
_symmetry.space_group_name_H-M   'P 1'
#
loop_
_entity.id
_entity.type
_entity.pdbx_description
1 polymer ?
#
loop_
_entity_poly.entity_id
_entity_poly.type
_entity_poly.pdbx_seq_one_letter_code
_entity_poly.pdbx_strand_id
1 'polypeptide(L)'
;MWHLSLYEELESTNDYLIEFANPNEYCLCVAESQTKGRGRNLKKWQSPKYENIYMSLSFSTNQELENFSSFSLVSALAVHNVLLRQNIFTEIKWPNDIYLNKKKIGGILIETFTRDRKNLIVVGIGLNIFMKNNTEIDRDWTSLKLEYENIEIDRNKIISEIANEVLLSKL
;
A
#
# COMPACT_ATOMS: atom_id res chain seq x y z
N MET A 1 -2.90 -7.39 -18.91
CA MET A 1 -3.90 -8.20 -18.15
C MET A 1 -3.60 -8.04 -16.67
N TRP A 2 -4.62 -8.06 -15.79
CA TRP A 2 -4.43 -8.08 -14.34
C TRP A 2 -4.39 -9.52 -13.83
N HIS A 3 -3.45 -9.80 -12.95
CA HIS A 3 -3.43 -11.01 -12.13
C HIS A 3 -3.76 -10.61 -10.68
N LEU A 4 -4.87 -11.13 -10.15
CA LEU A 4 -5.36 -10.82 -8.81
C LEU A 4 -5.18 -12.01 -7.89
N SER A 5 -4.51 -11.79 -6.75
CA SER A 5 -4.30 -12.77 -5.69
C SER A 5 -4.89 -12.27 -4.38
N LEU A 6 -5.84 -13.01 -3.81
CA LEU A 6 -6.55 -12.65 -2.59
C LEU A 6 -6.30 -13.69 -1.51
N TYR A 7 -5.90 -13.27 -0.33
CA TYR A 7 -5.58 -14.13 0.79
C TYR A 7 -6.22 -13.66 2.08
N GLU A 8 -6.59 -14.61 2.91
CA GLU A 8 -7.04 -14.32 4.26
C GLU A 8 -5.85 -13.97 5.18
N GLU A 9 -4.72 -14.65 4.98
CA GLU A 9 -3.47 -14.40 5.69
C GLU A 9 -2.27 -14.71 4.81
N LEU A 10 -1.25 -13.86 4.87
CA LEU A 10 0.07 -14.04 4.26
C LEU A 10 1.16 -13.61 5.22
N GLU A 11 2.40 -14.02 4.96
CA GLU A 11 3.55 -13.41 5.63
C GLU A 11 3.67 -11.94 5.26
N SER A 12 3.66 -11.63 3.96
CA SER A 12 3.75 -10.27 3.42
C SER A 12 3.24 -10.26 1.98
N THR A 13 2.40 -9.30 1.63
CA THR A 13 1.92 -9.11 0.25
C THR A 13 3.06 -8.71 -0.70
N ASN A 14 4.07 -7.96 -0.22
CA ASN A 14 5.27 -7.65 -1.00
C ASN A 14 6.09 -8.90 -1.29
N ASP A 15 6.39 -9.70 -0.27
CA ASP A 15 7.18 -10.94 -0.44
C ASP A 15 6.50 -11.90 -1.40
N TYR A 16 5.18 -12.02 -1.30
CA TYR A 16 4.41 -12.82 -2.25
C TYR A 16 4.62 -12.36 -3.70
N LEU A 17 4.55 -11.07 -3.98
CA LEU A 17 4.77 -10.57 -5.35
C LEU A 17 6.23 -10.66 -5.78
N ILE A 18 7.19 -10.48 -4.86
CA ILE A 18 8.61 -10.72 -5.16
C ILE A 18 8.84 -12.17 -5.57
N GLU A 19 8.12 -13.11 -4.99
CA GLU A 19 8.28 -14.54 -5.32
C GLU A 19 7.48 -14.96 -6.57
N PHE A 20 6.24 -14.45 -6.74
CA PHE A 20 5.29 -15.01 -7.71
C PHE A 20 4.85 -14.09 -8.84
N ALA A 21 5.22 -12.78 -8.82
CA ALA A 21 4.75 -11.86 -9.87
C ALA A 21 5.23 -12.25 -11.27
N ASN A 22 4.31 -12.18 -12.23
CA ASN A 22 4.62 -12.38 -13.63
C ASN A 22 5.12 -11.05 -14.24
N PRO A 23 6.33 -11.02 -14.85
CA PRO A 23 6.88 -9.80 -15.44
C PRO A 23 6.13 -9.26 -16.66
N ASN A 24 5.18 -10.02 -17.19
CA ASN A 24 4.37 -9.63 -18.35
C ASN A 24 2.96 -9.12 -17.97
N GLU A 25 2.64 -9.07 -16.67
CA GLU A 25 1.32 -8.73 -16.18
C GLU A 25 1.39 -7.64 -15.11
N TYR A 26 0.27 -7.02 -14.86
CA TYR A 26 0.04 -6.24 -13.66
C TYR A 26 -0.47 -7.18 -12.58
N CYS A 27 0.27 -7.30 -11.49
CA CYS A 27 -0.14 -8.19 -10.40
C CYS A 27 -0.62 -7.36 -9.21
N LEU A 28 -1.74 -7.76 -8.63
CA LEU A 28 -2.28 -7.21 -7.39
C LEU A 28 -2.42 -8.33 -6.38
N CYS A 29 -1.77 -8.19 -5.23
CA CYS A 29 -1.94 -9.08 -4.08
C CYS A 29 -2.58 -8.30 -2.93
N VAL A 30 -3.63 -8.88 -2.34
CA VAL A 30 -4.33 -8.33 -1.17
C VAL A 30 -4.45 -9.41 -0.11
N ALA A 31 -4.22 -9.04 1.14
CA ALA A 31 -4.41 -9.93 2.29
C ALA A 31 -5.24 -9.27 3.38
N GLU A 32 -6.04 -10.06 4.12
CA GLU A 32 -6.78 -9.55 5.28
C GLU A 32 -5.90 -9.41 6.52
N SER A 33 -4.77 -10.14 6.59
CA SER A 33 -3.74 -9.99 7.62
C SER A 33 -2.35 -10.33 7.09
N GLN A 34 -1.31 -9.81 7.78
CA GLN A 34 0.07 -10.17 7.49
C GLN A 34 0.80 -10.56 8.79
N THR A 35 1.46 -11.73 8.80
CA THR A 35 2.21 -12.20 9.97
C THR A 35 3.61 -11.58 10.06
N LYS A 36 4.17 -11.16 8.93
CA LYS A 36 5.48 -10.51 8.81
C LYS A 36 5.41 -9.19 8.02
N GLY A 37 4.30 -8.44 8.18
CA GLY A 37 4.16 -7.12 7.58
C GLY A 37 5.32 -6.20 7.94
N ARG A 38 5.89 -5.51 6.94
CA ARG A 38 7.04 -4.64 7.15
C ARG A 38 6.90 -3.29 6.45
N GLY A 39 7.55 -2.30 7.02
CA GLY A 39 7.78 -1.00 6.41
C GLY A 39 9.26 -0.82 6.10
N ARG A 40 9.67 0.41 5.82
CA ARG A 40 11.07 0.77 5.57
C ARG A 40 11.97 0.46 6.77
N ASN A 41 13.23 0.14 6.49
CA ASN A 41 14.25 -0.19 7.50
C ASN A 41 13.82 -1.36 8.40
N LEU A 42 13.13 -2.35 7.83
CA LEU A 42 12.65 -3.56 8.50
C LEU A 42 11.73 -3.28 9.71
N LYS A 43 11.15 -2.09 9.82
CA LYS A 43 10.18 -1.79 10.86
C LYS A 43 8.92 -2.61 10.64
N LYS A 44 8.39 -3.22 11.69
CA LYS A 44 7.16 -3.99 11.65
C LYS A 44 5.99 -3.09 11.23
N TRP A 45 5.16 -3.57 10.30
CA TRP A 45 3.86 -3.00 9.96
C TRP A 45 2.77 -3.87 10.61
N GLN A 46 2.06 -3.31 11.56
CA GLN A 46 0.99 -4.03 12.25
C GLN A 46 -0.17 -4.28 11.31
N SER A 47 -0.59 -5.54 11.21
CA SER A 47 -1.56 -5.98 10.21
C SER A 47 -2.69 -6.82 10.83
N PRO A 48 -3.49 -6.23 11.76
CA PRO A 48 -4.61 -6.94 12.34
C PRO A 48 -5.65 -7.33 11.28
N LYS A 49 -6.23 -8.51 11.46
CA LYS A 49 -7.12 -9.14 10.48
C LYS A 49 -8.42 -8.35 10.31
N TYR A 50 -8.82 -8.13 9.06
CA TYR A 50 -10.05 -7.45 8.62
C TYR A 50 -10.16 -5.96 8.97
N GLU A 51 -9.14 -5.34 9.55
CA GLU A 51 -9.25 -3.96 10.01
C GLU A 51 -8.75 -2.92 9.01
N ASN A 52 -7.83 -3.30 8.13
CA ASN A 52 -7.10 -2.34 7.31
C ASN A 52 -7.01 -2.80 5.84
N ILE A 53 -6.32 -2.04 5.01
CA ILE A 53 -5.92 -2.45 3.66
C ILE A 53 -4.44 -2.80 3.69
N TYR A 54 -4.12 -4.02 3.25
CA TYR A 54 -2.78 -4.52 2.98
C TYR A 54 -2.75 -5.02 1.55
N MET A 55 -2.15 -4.24 0.68
CA MET A 55 -2.09 -4.56 -0.74
C MET A 55 -0.70 -4.31 -1.29
N SER A 56 -0.34 -5.07 -2.31
CA SER A 56 0.86 -4.84 -3.10
C SER A 56 0.55 -4.94 -4.58
N LEU A 57 1.15 -4.05 -5.35
CA LEU A 57 1.08 -4.01 -6.81
C LEU A 57 2.44 -4.34 -7.39
N SER A 58 2.49 -5.06 -8.50
CA SER A 58 3.74 -5.27 -9.22
C SER A 58 3.55 -5.07 -10.72
N PHE A 59 4.55 -4.46 -11.33
CA PHE A 59 4.62 -4.23 -12.77
C PHE A 59 6.07 -4.08 -13.23
N SER A 60 6.31 -4.39 -14.51
CA SER A 60 7.62 -4.15 -15.12
C SER A 60 7.81 -2.69 -15.48
N THR A 61 9.06 -2.23 -15.45
CA THR A 61 9.48 -0.90 -15.87
C THR A 61 10.72 -0.97 -16.74
N ASN A 62 10.83 -0.02 -17.67
CA ASN A 62 12.04 0.19 -18.46
C ASN A 62 12.99 1.24 -17.81
N GLN A 63 12.58 1.85 -16.70
CA GLN A 63 13.41 2.81 -15.99
C GLN A 63 14.54 2.10 -15.23
N GLU A 64 15.67 2.78 -15.11
CA GLU A 64 16.75 2.31 -14.25
C GLU A 64 16.33 2.32 -12.80
N LEU A 65 16.72 1.25 -12.09
CA LEU A 65 16.25 0.97 -10.73
C LEU A 65 16.79 1.97 -9.66
N GLU A 66 17.51 3.01 -10.04
CA GLU A 66 18.13 3.97 -9.12
C GLU A 66 17.18 5.07 -8.60
N ASN A 67 16.01 5.26 -9.22
CA ASN A 67 15.10 6.40 -8.93
C ASN A 67 13.81 6.01 -8.17
N PHE A 68 13.90 5.12 -7.17
CA PHE A 68 12.70 4.58 -6.49
C PHE A 68 11.95 5.55 -5.58
N SER A 69 12.58 6.60 -5.11
CA SER A 69 11.91 7.60 -4.27
C SER A 69 10.74 8.27 -4.97
N SER A 70 10.81 8.43 -6.29
CA SER A 70 9.73 8.99 -7.11
C SER A 70 8.50 8.08 -7.11
N PHE A 71 8.66 6.76 -7.23
CA PHE A 71 7.54 5.82 -7.19
C PHE A 71 6.84 5.79 -5.83
N SER A 72 7.59 5.99 -4.75
CA SER A 72 7.00 6.08 -3.41
C SER A 72 6.10 7.31 -3.29
N LEU A 73 6.57 8.46 -3.78
CA LEU A 73 5.79 9.70 -3.76
C LEU A 73 4.58 9.64 -4.67
N VAL A 74 4.74 9.11 -5.89
CA VAL A 74 3.65 8.92 -6.86
C VAL A 74 2.59 7.99 -6.28
N SER A 75 2.98 6.89 -5.64
CA SER A 75 2.04 5.96 -5.00
C SER A 75 1.34 6.58 -3.80
N ALA A 76 2.04 7.39 -3.00
CA ALA A 76 1.41 8.13 -1.90
C ALA A 76 0.40 9.16 -2.42
N LEU A 77 0.71 9.84 -3.54
CA LEU A 77 -0.20 10.77 -4.20
C LEU A 77 -1.44 10.04 -4.74
N ALA A 78 -1.27 8.85 -5.31
CA ALA A 78 -2.40 8.02 -5.75
C ALA A 78 -3.35 7.69 -4.60
N VAL A 79 -2.84 7.28 -3.45
CA VAL A 79 -3.65 7.04 -2.25
C VAL A 79 -4.32 8.33 -1.78
N HIS A 80 -3.58 9.44 -1.73
CA HIS A 80 -4.12 10.77 -1.37
C HIS A 80 -5.29 11.15 -2.29
N ASN A 81 -5.13 11.05 -3.62
CA ASN A 81 -6.17 11.40 -4.59
C ASN A 81 -7.43 10.54 -4.43
N VAL A 82 -7.27 9.23 -4.18
CA VAL A 82 -8.40 8.32 -3.94
C VAL A 82 -9.17 8.74 -2.68
N LEU A 83 -8.47 9.05 -1.59
CA LEU A 83 -9.09 9.49 -0.34
C LEU A 83 -9.71 10.88 -0.48
N LEU A 84 -9.09 11.79 -1.22
CA LEU A 84 -9.60 13.14 -1.49
C LEU A 84 -10.94 13.09 -2.24
N ARG A 85 -11.12 12.17 -3.20
CA ARG A 85 -12.40 11.95 -3.88
C ARG A 85 -13.53 11.50 -2.94
N GLN A 86 -13.18 11.02 -1.76
CA GLN A 86 -14.13 10.67 -0.69
C GLN A 86 -14.22 11.76 0.41
N ASN A 87 -13.73 12.98 0.12
CA ASN A 87 -13.65 14.10 1.05
C ASN A 87 -12.78 13.83 2.31
N ILE A 88 -11.77 12.96 2.18
CA ILE A 88 -10.79 12.67 3.23
C ILE A 88 -9.49 13.39 2.87
N PHE A 89 -9.16 14.44 3.63
CA PHE A 89 -8.02 15.32 3.35
C PHE A 89 -6.78 14.82 4.07
N THR A 90 -5.91 14.12 3.36
CA THR A 90 -4.64 13.59 3.88
C THR A 90 -3.46 14.48 3.51
N GLU A 91 -2.35 14.33 4.21
CA GLU A 91 -1.07 14.96 3.93
C GLU A 91 -0.03 13.89 3.59
N ILE A 92 0.89 14.19 2.68
CA ILE A 92 1.99 13.29 2.36
C ILE A 92 3.24 13.76 3.10
N LYS A 93 3.75 12.91 4.00
CA LYS A 93 5.04 13.12 4.65
C LYS A 93 6.11 12.36 3.89
N TRP A 94 6.95 13.13 3.21
CA TRP A 94 8.06 12.58 2.43
C TRP A 94 8.93 11.61 3.26
N PRO A 95 9.39 10.49 2.67
CA PRO A 95 9.19 10.11 1.27
C PRO A 95 8.00 9.15 1.02
N ASN A 96 7.33 8.64 2.05
CA ASN A 96 6.47 7.46 1.87
C ASN A 96 5.32 7.31 2.87
N ASP A 97 5.08 8.29 3.72
CA ASP A 97 4.07 8.20 4.76
C ASP A 97 2.86 9.08 4.44
N ILE A 98 1.66 8.58 4.75
CA ILE A 98 0.39 9.30 4.60
C ILE A 98 -0.11 9.65 6.00
N TYR A 99 -0.48 10.90 6.17
CA TYR A 99 -0.94 11.46 7.43
C TYR A 99 -2.38 11.99 7.31
N LEU A 100 -3.11 11.89 8.40
CA LEU A 100 -4.43 12.48 8.59
C LEU A 100 -4.44 13.11 9.99
N ASN A 101 -4.79 14.40 10.07
CA ASN A 101 -4.78 15.13 11.34
C ASN A 101 -3.45 15.01 12.12
N LYS A 102 -2.32 15.13 11.41
CA LYS A 102 -0.94 15.02 11.94
C LYS A 102 -0.55 13.63 12.48
N LYS A 103 -1.39 12.62 12.32
CA LYS A 103 -1.12 11.23 12.70
C LYS A 103 -0.95 10.35 11.47
N LYS A 104 -0.12 9.33 11.56
CA LYS A 104 0.11 8.42 10.43
C LYS A 104 -1.10 7.51 10.22
N ILE A 105 -1.66 7.55 9.01
CA ILE A 105 -2.77 6.68 8.59
C ILE A 105 -2.32 5.59 7.62
N GLY A 106 -1.22 5.80 6.89
CA GLY A 106 -0.76 4.85 5.89
C GLY A 106 0.73 4.97 5.58
N GLY A 107 1.23 4.03 4.82
CA GLY A 107 2.61 4.02 4.37
C GLY A 107 2.81 3.23 3.09
N ILE A 108 3.82 3.63 2.32
CA ILE A 108 4.21 3.00 1.07
C ILE A 108 5.58 2.32 1.25
N LEU A 109 5.72 1.11 0.75
CA LEU A 109 6.97 0.38 0.69
C LEU A 109 7.27 -0.03 -0.75
N ILE A 110 8.29 0.56 -1.35
CA ILE A 110 8.75 0.19 -2.68
C ILE A 110 9.89 -0.83 -2.55
N GLU A 111 9.77 -1.92 -3.28
CA GLU A 111 10.84 -2.90 -3.47
C GLU A 111 10.99 -3.21 -4.95
N THR A 112 12.15 -3.68 -5.32
CA THR A 112 12.48 -3.92 -6.72
C THR A 112 13.32 -5.16 -6.88
N PHE A 113 13.12 -5.82 -7.99
CA PHE A 113 13.87 -7.02 -8.34
C PHE A 113 13.89 -7.20 -9.86
N THR A 114 14.74 -8.10 -10.34
CA THR A 114 14.82 -8.45 -11.76
C THR A 114 14.36 -9.88 -11.95
N ARG A 115 13.46 -10.10 -12.91
CA ARG A 115 13.00 -11.43 -13.33
C ARG A 115 12.88 -11.47 -14.85
N ASP A 116 13.36 -12.53 -15.47
CA ASP A 116 13.35 -12.74 -16.94
C ASP A 116 13.91 -11.52 -17.71
N ARG A 117 15.01 -10.93 -17.18
CA ARG A 117 15.67 -9.72 -17.72
C ARG A 117 14.79 -8.45 -17.70
N LYS A 118 13.69 -8.45 -16.95
CA LYS A 118 12.84 -7.27 -16.73
C LYS A 118 13.01 -6.75 -15.31
N ASN A 119 13.07 -5.45 -15.18
CA ASN A 119 13.01 -4.78 -13.89
C ASN A 119 11.55 -4.71 -13.43
N LEU A 120 11.28 -5.20 -12.24
CA LEU A 120 9.97 -5.13 -11.62
C LEU A 120 10.01 -4.23 -10.40
N ILE A 121 8.91 -3.52 -10.23
CA ILE A 121 8.64 -2.71 -9.04
C ILE A 121 7.51 -3.39 -8.28
N VAL A 122 7.66 -3.51 -6.96
CA VAL A 122 6.60 -3.87 -6.03
C VAL A 122 6.26 -2.66 -5.18
N VAL A 123 5.00 -2.26 -5.22
CA VAL A 123 4.45 -1.14 -4.45
C VAL A 123 3.57 -1.72 -3.35
N GLY A 124 4.10 -1.81 -2.14
CA GLY A 124 3.33 -2.18 -0.95
C GLY A 124 2.62 -0.96 -0.36
N ILE A 125 1.35 -1.11 -0.05
CA ILE A 125 0.50 -0.07 0.52
C ILE A 125 -0.20 -0.63 1.74
N GLY A 126 0.06 -0.02 2.91
CA GLY A 126 -0.67 -0.23 4.14
C GLY A 126 -1.50 1.01 4.46
N LEU A 127 -2.82 0.85 4.68
CA LEU A 127 -3.71 1.95 5.02
C LEU A 127 -4.64 1.53 6.16
N ASN A 128 -4.61 2.30 7.24
CA ASN A 128 -5.43 2.05 8.42
C ASN A 128 -6.87 2.50 8.19
N ILE A 129 -7.82 1.55 8.23
CA ILE A 129 -9.23 1.81 7.94
C ILE A 129 -10.08 1.73 9.20
N PHE A 130 -10.19 0.54 9.80
CA PHE A 130 -11.08 0.27 10.93
C PHE A 130 -10.35 0.07 12.25
N MET A 131 -9.02 -0.05 12.25
CA MET A 131 -8.22 -0.27 13.45
C MET A 131 -8.46 0.83 14.48
N LYS A 132 -8.86 0.42 15.71
CA LYS A 132 -9.16 1.35 16.81
C LYS A 132 -8.13 1.33 17.93
N ASN A 133 -7.49 0.19 18.15
CA ASN A 133 -6.55 0.00 19.24
C ASN A 133 -5.31 -0.74 18.73
N ASN A 134 -4.13 -0.25 19.04
CA ASN A 134 -2.89 -0.99 18.85
C ASN A 134 -1.81 -0.44 19.78
N THR A 135 -1.50 -1.18 20.83
CA THR A 135 -0.49 -0.81 21.85
C THR A 135 0.94 -1.13 21.41
N GLU A 136 1.14 -1.86 20.31
CA GLU A 136 2.47 -2.20 19.79
C GLU A 136 3.04 -1.11 18.87
N ILE A 137 2.26 -0.08 18.54
CA ILE A 137 2.71 1.04 17.71
C ILE A 137 3.19 2.17 18.61
N ASP A 138 4.48 2.43 18.60
CA ASP A 138 5.18 3.42 19.45
C ASP A 138 5.19 4.87 18.88
N ARG A 139 4.37 5.15 17.88
CA ARG A 139 4.27 6.45 17.22
C ARG A 139 2.82 6.90 17.11
N ASP A 140 2.60 8.19 16.87
CA ASP A 140 1.27 8.72 16.60
C ASP A 140 0.71 8.14 15.31
N TRP A 141 -0.35 7.39 15.43
CA TRP A 141 -1.08 6.78 14.32
C TRP A 141 -2.58 7.04 14.45
N THR A 142 -3.27 6.88 13.33
CA THR A 142 -4.73 6.96 13.27
C THR A 142 -5.29 5.99 12.22
N SER A 143 -6.61 5.92 12.15
CA SER A 143 -7.36 5.22 11.11
C SER A 143 -8.54 6.07 10.64
N LEU A 144 -9.13 5.72 9.49
CA LEU A 144 -10.33 6.43 9.04
C LEU A 144 -11.45 6.34 10.07
N LYS A 145 -11.60 5.19 10.72
CA LYS A 145 -12.65 4.98 11.74
C LYS A 145 -12.45 5.78 13.02
N LEU A 146 -11.21 6.09 13.39
CA LEU A 146 -10.91 6.95 14.54
C LEU A 146 -11.18 8.44 14.24
N GLU A 147 -10.96 8.88 13.01
CA GLU A 147 -11.11 10.28 12.62
C GLU A 147 -12.54 10.61 12.14
N TYR A 148 -13.28 9.59 11.63
CA TYR A 148 -14.63 9.73 11.08
C TYR A 148 -15.53 8.62 11.62
N GLU A 149 -16.18 8.82 12.75
CA GLU A 149 -16.94 7.78 13.48
C GLU A 149 -18.02 7.10 12.63
N ASN A 150 -18.71 7.88 11.79
CA ASN A 150 -19.84 7.40 10.99
C ASN A 150 -19.48 7.19 9.50
N ILE A 151 -18.20 7.08 9.17
CA ILE A 151 -17.80 6.88 7.78
C ILE A 151 -18.17 5.48 7.30
N GLU A 152 -18.83 5.41 6.16
CA GLU A 152 -19.06 4.16 5.42
C GLU A 152 -17.89 3.98 4.45
N ILE A 153 -17.17 2.86 4.57
CA ILE A 153 -15.98 2.58 3.80
C ILE A 153 -16.12 1.25 3.08
N ASP A 154 -16.07 1.30 1.77
CA ASP A 154 -15.87 0.12 0.92
C ASP A 154 -14.38 -0.06 0.64
N ARG A 155 -13.73 -0.98 1.39
CA ARG A 155 -12.30 -1.28 1.21
C ARG A 155 -11.98 -1.78 -0.20
N ASN A 156 -12.88 -2.57 -0.81
CA ASN A 156 -12.65 -3.13 -2.14
C ASN A 156 -12.65 -2.03 -3.20
N LYS A 157 -13.54 -1.06 -3.07
CA LYS A 157 -13.56 0.13 -3.92
C LYS A 157 -12.28 0.93 -3.78
N ILE A 158 -11.82 1.21 -2.55
CA ILE A 158 -10.56 1.92 -2.30
C ILE A 158 -9.38 1.17 -2.90
N ILE A 159 -9.28 -0.15 -2.70
CA ILE A 159 -8.21 -0.99 -3.26
C ILE A 159 -8.19 -0.88 -4.79
N SER A 160 -9.34 -1.03 -5.44
CA SER A 160 -9.42 -0.98 -6.90
C SER A 160 -9.07 0.41 -7.45
N GLU A 161 -9.54 1.48 -6.81
CA GLU A 161 -9.22 2.85 -7.21
C GLU A 161 -7.74 3.17 -7.03
N ILE A 162 -7.12 2.76 -5.91
CA ILE A 162 -5.68 2.93 -5.67
C ILE A 162 -4.87 2.18 -6.73
N ALA A 163 -5.23 0.91 -7.01
CA ALA A 163 -4.53 0.11 -8.00
C ALA A 163 -4.52 0.77 -9.39
N ASN A 164 -5.68 1.28 -9.81
CA ASN A 164 -5.80 1.99 -11.07
C ASN A 164 -5.03 3.32 -11.08
N GLU A 165 -5.13 4.11 -10.02
CA GLU A 165 -4.45 5.42 -9.90
C GLU A 165 -2.93 5.27 -9.93
N VAL A 166 -2.37 4.28 -9.23
CA VAL A 166 -0.92 3.98 -9.23
C VAL A 166 -0.45 3.63 -10.64
N LEU A 167 -1.22 2.83 -11.39
CA LEU A 167 -0.83 2.47 -12.76
C LEU A 167 -0.94 3.64 -13.74
N LEU A 168 -1.94 4.48 -13.62
CA LEU A 168 -2.10 5.68 -14.46
C LEU A 168 -0.95 6.68 -14.22
N SER A 169 -0.44 6.72 -13.01
CA SER A 169 0.62 7.66 -12.59
C SER A 169 2.04 7.17 -12.87
N LYS A 170 2.24 5.95 -13.41
CA LYS A 170 3.56 5.40 -13.69
C LYS A 170 4.22 5.91 -14.99
N LEU A 171 3.53 6.80 -15.71
CA LEU A 171 3.98 7.36 -16.99
C LEU A 171 5.04 8.44 -16.80
#